data_fd00e94fa633b72e9358633aa402a631
#
_entry.id   fd00e94fa633b72e9358633aa402a631
#
_cell.length_a   1.000
_cell.length_b   1.000
_cell.length_c   1.000
_cell.angle_alpha   90.00
_cell.angle_beta   90.00
_cell.angle_gamma   90.00
#
_symmetry.space_group_name_H-M   'P 1'
#
loop_
_entity.id
_entity.type
_entity.pdbx_description
1 polymer ?
#
loop_
_entity_poly.entity_id
_entity_poly.type
_entity_poly.pdbx_seq_one_letter_code
_entity_poly.pdbx_strand_id
1 'polypeptide(L)'
;MPSRSGHPPSPSVDPVQALYEAHHSWLVARLRRKLGCAWDAADLAQNTFVRVLGTQRQQLQALLEPRAYLTTIAQRLLSNHLRRRQIERAYLDALALLPEPVAPPPDAQLMVLETLVAMDRLLGGLPVVARQAFLLWRLEDLTQEEIARQLGISRTSVRRHLAAAAERCYFADQD
;
A
#
# COMPACT_ATOMS: atom_id res chain seq x y z
N MET A 1 31.47 -54.97 15.18
CA MET A 1 30.75 -54.14 14.23
C MET A 1 29.63 -53.42 14.98
N PRO A 2 29.75 -52.15 15.37
CA PRO A 2 28.63 -51.43 15.98
C PRO A 2 27.75 -50.78 14.91
N SER A 3 26.47 -51.14 14.94
CA SER A 3 25.40 -50.60 14.09
C SER A 3 25.21 -49.10 14.40
N ARG A 4 25.44 -48.25 13.45
CA ARG A 4 25.10 -46.82 13.49
C ARG A 4 23.58 -46.69 13.36
N SER A 5 22.92 -46.46 14.48
CA SER A 5 21.53 -45.99 14.53
C SER A 5 21.49 -44.55 13.97
N GLY A 6 21.19 -44.41 12.71
CA GLY A 6 20.87 -43.13 12.09
C GLY A 6 19.52 -42.65 12.63
N HIS A 7 19.57 -41.78 13.59
CA HIS A 7 18.38 -41.01 14.03
C HIS A 7 17.99 -40.07 12.86
N PRO A 8 16.77 -40.14 12.32
CA PRO A 8 16.35 -39.19 11.30
C PRO A 8 16.39 -37.79 11.90
N PRO A 9 16.83 -36.77 11.14
CA PRO A 9 16.80 -35.40 11.65
C PRO A 9 15.34 -35.03 11.95
N SER A 10 15.11 -34.55 13.16
CA SER A 10 13.82 -34.00 13.57
C SER A 10 13.35 -32.97 12.52
N PRO A 11 12.09 -32.97 12.10
CA PRO A 11 11.60 -32.00 11.13
C PRO A 11 11.87 -30.59 11.67
N SER A 12 12.77 -29.86 11.02
CA SER A 12 13.02 -28.48 11.34
C SER A 12 11.74 -27.70 11.05
N VAL A 13 11.03 -27.27 12.08
CA VAL A 13 9.82 -26.45 11.95
C VAL A 13 10.16 -25.26 11.06
N ASP A 14 9.35 -25.04 10.04
CA ASP A 14 9.54 -23.90 9.13
C ASP A 14 9.47 -22.61 9.97
N PRO A 15 10.48 -21.72 9.91
CA PRO A 15 10.50 -20.48 10.68
C PRO A 15 9.25 -19.62 10.45
N VAL A 16 8.68 -19.67 9.25
CA VAL A 16 7.44 -18.94 8.93
C VAL A 16 6.25 -19.55 9.66
N GLN A 17 6.16 -20.89 9.71
CA GLN A 17 5.10 -21.57 10.41
C GLN A 17 5.17 -21.27 11.90
N ALA A 18 6.35 -21.35 12.51
CA ALA A 18 6.54 -21.02 13.92
C ALA A 18 6.14 -19.57 14.24
N LEU A 19 6.52 -18.65 13.36
CA LEU A 19 6.15 -17.24 13.50
C LEU A 19 4.64 -17.02 13.39
N TYR A 20 3.98 -17.73 12.47
CA TYR A 20 2.54 -17.69 12.27
C TYR A 20 1.81 -18.21 13.51
N GLU A 21 2.13 -19.40 13.98
CA GLU A 21 1.50 -20.02 15.15
C GLU A 21 1.64 -19.16 16.41
N ALA A 22 2.82 -18.57 16.61
CA ALA A 22 3.11 -17.75 17.80
C ALA A 22 2.46 -16.36 17.75
N HIS A 23 2.21 -15.78 16.58
CA HIS A 23 1.90 -14.35 16.47
C HIS A 23 0.65 -14.00 15.67
N HIS A 24 0.02 -14.94 14.94
CA HIS A 24 -1.14 -14.67 14.10
C HIS A 24 -2.32 -14.07 14.89
N SER A 25 -2.74 -14.73 15.97
CA SER A 25 -3.88 -14.28 16.78
C SER A 25 -3.64 -12.91 17.40
N TRP A 26 -2.43 -12.65 17.87
CA TRP A 26 -2.02 -11.34 18.39
C TRP A 26 -2.10 -10.25 17.30
N LEU A 27 -1.62 -10.54 16.07
CA LEU A 27 -1.62 -9.60 14.96
C LEU A 27 -3.06 -9.26 14.53
N VAL A 28 -3.91 -10.27 14.39
CA VAL A 28 -5.35 -10.10 14.09
C VAL A 28 -6.03 -9.22 15.13
N ALA A 29 -5.83 -9.52 16.43
CA ALA A 29 -6.41 -8.71 17.50
C ALA A 29 -5.94 -7.25 17.48
N ARG A 30 -4.67 -7.02 17.15
CA ARG A 30 -4.09 -5.68 17.01
C ARG A 30 -4.68 -4.92 15.81
N LEU A 31 -4.80 -5.56 14.66
CA LEU A 31 -5.38 -4.98 13.44
C LEU A 31 -6.88 -4.70 13.61
N ARG A 32 -7.62 -5.61 14.24
CA ARG A 32 -9.05 -5.44 14.53
C ARG A 32 -9.34 -4.19 15.36
N ARG A 33 -8.50 -3.87 16.36
CA ARG A 33 -8.65 -2.64 17.15
C ARG A 33 -8.50 -1.37 16.32
N LYS A 34 -7.75 -1.42 15.20
CA LYS A 34 -7.53 -0.26 14.32
C LYS A 34 -8.55 -0.16 13.20
N LEU A 35 -9.03 -1.29 12.70
CA LEU A 35 -9.94 -1.36 11.54
C LEU A 35 -11.42 -1.39 11.93
N GLY A 36 -11.74 -1.87 13.14
CA GLY A 36 -13.12 -2.09 13.57
C GLY A 36 -13.82 -3.26 12.86
N CYS A 37 -13.22 -3.84 11.83
CA CYS A 37 -13.74 -4.94 11.03
C CYS A 37 -12.90 -6.20 11.23
N ALA A 38 -13.53 -7.33 11.59
CA ALA A 38 -12.85 -8.60 11.83
C ALA A 38 -12.31 -9.22 10.53
N TRP A 39 -13.06 -9.09 9.44
CA TRP A 39 -12.70 -9.63 8.13
C TRP A 39 -11.48 -8.92 7.55
N ASP A 40 -11.48 -7.59 7.53
CA ASP A 40 -10.34 -6.80 7.06
C ASP A 40 -9.08 -7.07 7.91
N ALA A 41 -9.25 -7.25 9.24
CA ALA A 41 -8.14 -7.54 10.13
C ALA A 41 -7.52 -8.92 9.86
N ALA A 42 -8.35 -9.94 9.59
CA ALA A 42 -7.89 -11.27 9.25
C ALA A 42 -7.16 -11.27 7.90
N ASP A 43 -7.73 -10.60 6.89
CA ASP A 43 -7.12 -10.46 5.56
C ASP A 43 -5.76 -9.74 5.63
N LEU A 44 -5.67 -8.61 6.33
CA LEU A 44 -4.41 -7.89 6.49
C LEU A 44 -3.37 -8.71 7.28
N ALA A 45 -3.79 -9.47 8.29
CA ALA A 45 -2.89 -10.37 9.01
C ALA A 45 -2.34 -11.45 8.07
N GLN A 46 -3.21 -12.09 7.28
CA GLN A 46 -2.81 -13.09 6.29
C GLN A 46 -1.84 -12.50 5.26
N ASN A 47 -2.15 -11.34 4.69
CA ASN A 47 -1.29 -10.62 3.75
C ASN A 47 0.06 -10.24 4.36
N THR A 48 0.11 -9.96 5.68
CA THR A 48 1.37 -9.73 6.38
C THR A 48 2.24 -10.98 6.37
N PHE A 49 1.69 -12.15 6.66
CA PHE A 49 2.44 -13.41 6.63
C PHE A 49 2.82 -13.85 5.21
N VAL A 50 1.97 -13.59 4.21
CA VAL A 50 2.34 -13.80 2.80
C VAL A 50 3.60 -13.01 2.43
N ARG A 51 3.73 -11.76 2.89
CA ARG A 51 4.97 -10.98 2.67
C ARG A 51 6.18 -11.53 3.41
N VAL A 52 5.97 -12.13 4.59
CA VAL A 52 7.04 -12.80 5.36
C VAL A 52 7.58 -14.02 4.60
N LEU A 53 6.75 -14.73 3.80
CA LEU A 53 7.19 -15.85 2.97
C LEU A 53 8.30 -15.47 1.98
N GLY A 54 8.32 -14.20 1.52
CA GLY A 54 9.39 -13.69 0.65
C GLY A 54 10.70 -13.37 1.37
N THR A 55 10.76 -13.51 2.70
CA THR A 55 11.96 -13.20 3.50
C THR A 55 12.86 -14.44 3.62
N GLN A 56 14.16 -14.25 3.56
CA GLN A 56 15.12 -15.35 3.70
C GLN A 56 14.99 -16.03 5.08
N ARG A 57 14.98 -17.36 5.11
CA ARG A 57 14.82 -18.17 6.34
C ARG A 57 15.82 -17.81 7.43
N GLN A 58 17.08 -17.52 7.07
CA GLN A 58 18.12 -17.13 8.01
C GLN A 58 17.80 -15.81 8.72
N GLN A 59 17.21 -14.86 8.00
CA GLN A 59 16.78 -13.58 8.58
C GLN A 59 15.62 -13.76 9.56
N LEU A 60 14.70 -14.67 9.26
CA LEU A 60 13.57 -14.98 10.15
C LEU A 60 14.02 -15.66 11.44
N GLN A 61 15.02 -16.56 11.36
CA GLN A 61 15.59 -17.23 12.55
C GLN A 61 16.40 -16.27 13.43
N ALA A 62 16.99 -15.21 12.85
CA ALA A 62 17.76 -14.20 13.56
C ALA A 62 16.91 -13.05 14.13
N LEU A 63 15.58 -13.10 13.99
CA LEU A 63 14.70 -12.04 14.49
C LEU A 63 14.69 -12.00 16.02
N LEU A 64 15.27 -10.95 16.60
CA LEU A 64 15.22 -10.68 18.02
C LEU A 64 13.84 -10.19 18.47
N GLU A 65 13.15 -9.42 17.62
CA GLU A 65 11.88 -8.77 17.90
C GLU A 65 10.82 -9.09 16.84
N PRO A 66 10.25 -10.32 16.80
CA PRO A 66 9.30 -10.74 15.78
C PRO A 66 8.05 -9.85 15.69
N ARG A 67 7.54 -9.40 16.85
CA ARG A 67 6.36 -8.52 16.89
C ARG A 67 6.62 -7.15 16.30
N ALA A 68 7.80 -6.57 16.50
CA ALA A 68 8.18 -5.30 15.89
C ALA A 68 8.28 -5.44 14.37
N TYR A 69 8.91 -6.51 13.89
CA TYR A 69 9.01 -6.83 12.46
C TYR A 69 7.63 -6.98 11.81
N LEU A 70 6.76 -7.83 12.36
CA LEU A 70 5.39 -8.01 11.85
C LEU A 70 4.58 -6.71 11.91
N THR A 71 4.76 -5.91 12.96
CA THR A 71 4.09 -4.61 13.08
C THR A 71 4.49 -3.67 11.96
N THR A 72 5.77 -3.62 11.59
CA THR A 72 6.27 -2.75 10.50
C THR A 72 5.64 -3.11 9.16
N ILE A 73 5.56 -4.41 8.83
CA ILE A 73 4.92 -4.88 7.60
C ILE A 73 3.42 -4.56 7.63
N ALA A 74 2.75 -4.92 8.74
CA ALA A 74 1.32 -4.73 8.91
C ALA A 74 0.91 -3.25 8.86
N GLN A 75 1.71 -2.33 9.39
CA GLN A 75 1.44 -0.90 9.32
C GLN A 75 1.45 -0.36 7.89
N ARG A 76 2.38 -0.82 7.05
CA ARG A 76 2.40 -0.44 5.62
C ARG A 76 1.16 -0.94 4.89
N LEU A 77 0.76 -2.20 5.13
CA LEU A 77 -0.45 -2.78 4.55
C LEU A 77 -1.71 -2.06 5.03
N LEU A 78 -1.79 -1.76 6.33
CA LEU A 78 -2.89 -1.02 6.94
C LEU A 78 -3.03 0.39 6.34
N SER A 79 -1.92 1.12 6.20
CA SER A 79 -1.94 2.46 5.58
C SER A 79 -2.44 2.40 4.14
N ASN A 80 -1.98 1.43 3.35
CA ASN A 80 -2.45 1.24 1.98
C ASN A 80 -3.94 0.86 1.93
N HIS A 81 -4.41 -0.01 2.82
CA HIS A 81 -5.81 -0.41 2.91
C HIS A 81 -6.72 0.78 3.26
N LEU A 82 -6.37 1.55 4.29
CA LEU A 82 -7.15 2.74 4.68
C LEU A 82 -7.17 3.79 3.58
N ARG A 83 -6.06 3.99 2.88
CA ARG A 83 -5.98 4.92 1.77
C ARG A 83 -6.85 4.50 0.59
N ARG A 84 -6.83 3.21 0.23
CA ARG A 84 -7.75 2.66 -0.79
C ARG A 84 -9.21 2.90 -0.44
N ARG A 85 -9.61 2.65 0.81
CA ARG A 85 -10.99 2.91 1.28
C ARG A 85 -11.37 4.39 1.24
N GLN A 86 -10.43 5.29 1.50
CA GLN A 86 -10.68 6.74 1.36
C GLN A 86 -10.94 7.13 -0.09
N ILE A 87 -10.16 6.61 -1.03
CA ILE A 87 -10.35 6.86 -2.47
C ILE A 87 -11.69 6.28 -2.93
N GLU A 88 -11.99 5.04 -2.55
CA GLU A 88 -13.26 4.38 -2.87
C GLU A 88 -14.46 5.19 -2.37
N ARG A 89 -14.42 5.65 -1.12
CA ARG A 89 -15.47 6.47 -0.55
C ARG A 89 -15.63 7.79 -1.30
N ALA A 90 -14.54 8.51 -1.54
CA ALA A 90 -14.58 9.76 -2.28
C ALA A 90 -15.13 9.59 -3.71
N TYR A 91 -14.79 8.48 -4.37
CA TYR A 91 -15.31 8.14 -5.68
C TYR A 91 -16.82 7.85 -5.65
N LEU A 92 -17.29 7.05 -4.69
CA LEU A 92 -18.72 6.76 -4.54
C LEU A 92 -19.52 8.01 -4.16
N ASP A 93 -18.98 8.86 -3.30
CA ASP A 93 -19.60 10.15 -2.95
C ASP A 93 -19.73 11.04 -4.19
N ALA A 94 -18.72 11.07 -5.05
CA ALA A 94 -18.77 11.82 -6.32
C ALA A 94 -19.78 11.22 -7.30
N LEU A 95 -19.87 9.89 -7.42
CA LEU A 95 -20.86 9.22 -8.25
C LEU A 95 -22.30 9.50 -7.81
N ALA A 96 -22.54 9.57 -6.51
CA ALA A 96 -23.87 9.86 -5.96
C ALA A 96 -24.39 11.25 -6.35
N LEU A 97 -23.52 12.16 -6.79
CA LEU A 97 -23.91 13.48 -7.28
C LEU A 97 -24.31 13.49 -8.77
N LEU A 98 -24.02 12.40 -9.50
CA LEU A 98 -24.36 12.30 -10.92
C LEU A 98 -25.83 11.83 -11.08
N PRO A 99 -26.56 12.35 -12.09
CA PRO A 99 -27.86 11.82 -12.48
C PRO A 99 -27.73 10.34 -12.91
N GLU A 100 -28.70 9.49 -12.54
CA GLU A 100 -28.68 8.05 -12.85
C GLU A 100 -28.30 7.69 -14.29
N PRO A 101 -28.79 8.38 -15.35
CA PRO A 101 -28.45 8.03 -16.73
C PRO A 101 -26.98 8.30 -17.10
N VAL A 102 -26.23 9.01 -16.27
CA VAL A 102 -24.82 9.38 -16.50
C VAL A 102 -23.87 8.50 -15.67
N ALA A 103 -24.38 7.76 -14.70
CA ALA A 103 -23.56 6.87 -13.89
C ALA A 103 -22.95 5.74 -14.75
N PRO A 104 -21.61 5.54 -14.73
CA PRO A 104 -20.98 4.49 -15.50
C PRO A 104 -21.43 3.09 -14.99
N PRO A 105 -21.43 2.07 -15.88
CA PRO A 105 -21.75 0.71 -15.47
C PRO A 105 -20.75 0.17 -14.43
N PRO A 106 -21.13 -0.84 -13.61
CA PRO A 106 -20.30 -1.35 -12.51
C PRO A 106 -18.88 -1.72 -12.89
N ASP A 107 -18.69 -2.36 -14.04
CA ASP A 107 -17.34 -2.75 -14.52
C ASP A 107 -16.46 -1.53 -14.80
N ALA A 108 -17.04 -0.48 -15.40
CA ALA A 108 -16.32 0.76 -15.63
C ALA A 108 -16.01 1.49 -14.31
N GLN A 109 -16.90 1.43 -13.31
CA GLN A 109 -16.63 1.97 -11.97
C GLN A 109 -15.43 1.30 -11.33
N LEU A 110 -15.32 -0.04 -11.43
CA LEU A 110 -14.19 -0.79 -10.91
C LEU A 110 -12.88 -0.37 -11.59
N MET A 111 -12.86 -0.26 -12.91
CA MET A 111 -11.68 0.18 -13.67
C MET A 111 -11.21 1.58 -13.27
N VAL A 112 -12.14 2.51 -13.10
CA VAL A 112 -11.84 3.87 -12.63
C VAL A 112 -11.25 3.83 -11.23
N LEU A 113 -11.83 3.08 -10.32
CA LEU A 113 -11.33 2.95 -8.95
C LEU A 113 -9.92 2.37 -8.91
N GLU A 114 -9.64 1.33 -9.68
CA GLU A 114 -8.30 0.75 -9.77
C GLU A 114 -7.29 1.74 -10.33
N THR A 115 -7.68 2.50 -11.34
CA THR A 115 -6.85 3.56 -11.91
C THR A 115 -6.55 4.65 -10.88
N LEU A 116 -7.55 5.12 -10.14
CA LEU A 116 -7.38 6.13 -9.08
C LEU A 116 -6.42 5.62 -7.97
N VAL A 117 -6.57 4.37 -7.57
CA VAL A 117 -5.68 3.75 -6.57
C VAL A 117 -4.25 3.62 -7.10
N ALA A 118 -4.08 3.26 -8.38
CA ALA A 118 -2.76 3.19 -9.02
C ALA A 118 -2.11 4.59 -9.09
N MET A 119 -2.83 5.59 -9.58
CA MET A 119 -2.36 6.98 -9.63
C MET A 119 -1.99 7.51 -8.23
N ASP A 120 -2.81 7.21 -7.23
CA ASP A 120 -2.52 7.60 -5.86
C ASP A 120 -1.22 6.97 -5.32
N ARG A 121 -0.95 5.71 -5.64
CA ARG A 121 0.32 5.05 -5.29
C ARG A 121 1.52 5.73 -5.97
N LEU A 122 1.39 6.04 -7.26
CA LEU A 122 2.43 6.72 -8.04
C LEU A 122 2.78 8.08 -7.44
N LEU A 123 1.75 8.87 -7.16
CA LEU A 123 1.89 10.22 -6.61
C LEU A 123 2.19 10.22 -5.09
N GLY A 124 1.92 9.11 -4.39
CA GLY A 124 2.04 8.99 -2.94
C GLY A 124 3.46 9.18 -2.39
N GLY A 125 4.48 8.94 -3.21
CA GLY A 125 5.88 9.18 -2.84
C GLY A 125 6.41 10.58 -3.15
N LEU A 126 5.56 11.44 -3.74
CA LEU A 126 5.92 12.84 -4.00
C LEU A 126 5.65 13.73 -2.79
N PRO A 127 6.43 14.80 -2.59
CA PRO A 127 6.07 15.87 -1.67
C PRO A 127 4.67 16.43 -1.99
N VAL A 128 3.92 16.84 -0.98
CA VAL A 128 2.54 17.33 -1.13
C VAL A 128 2.43 18.40 -2.21
N VAL A 129 3.36 19.38 -2.21
CA VAL A 129 3.38 20.48 -3.18
C VAL A 129 3.63 19.97 -4.62
N ALA A 130 4.49 18.96 -4.78
CA ALA A 130 4.75 18.38 -6.11
C ALA A 130 3.52 17.65 -6.65
N ARG A 131 2.80 16.92 -5.79
CA ARG A 131 1.54 16.27 -6.14
C ARG A 131 0.47 17.28 -6.53
N GLN A 132 0.30 18.34 -5.73
CA GLN A 132 -0.64 19.42 -6.04
C GLN A 132 -0.31 20.07 -7.37
N ALA A 133 0.94 20.44 -7.61
CA ALA A 133 1.36 21.04 -8.87
C ALA A 133 1.06 20.15 -10.07
N PHE A 134 1.29 18.83 -9.94
CA PHE A 134 1.01 17.85 -10.98
C PHE A 134 -0.49 17.71 -11.26
N LEU A 135 -1.33 17.66 -10.22
CA LEU A 135 -2.78 17.56 -10.38
C LEU A 135 -3.37 18.82 -11.00
N LEU A 136 -2.95 20.02 -10.59
CA LEU A 136 -3.36 21.29 -11.17
C LEU A 136 -2.98 21.37 -12.65
N TRP A 137 -1.77 20.93 -13.01
CA TRP A 137 -1.34 20.90 -14.39
C TRP A 137 -2.13 19.89 -15.26
N ARG A 138 -2.43 18.72 -14.70
CA ARG A 138 -2.95 17.58 -15.48
C ARG A 138 -4.47 17.53 -15.54
N LEU A 139 -5.16 17.99 -14.50
CA LEU A 139 -6.62 17.94 -14.39
C LEU A 139 -7.28 19.29 -14.66
N GLU A 140 -6.61 20.38 -14.32
CA GLU A 140 -7.14 21.75 -14.50
C GLU A 140 -6.46 22.50 -15.65
N ASP A 141 -5.53 21.85 -16.36
CA ASP A 141 -4.77 22.40 -17.50
C ASP A 141 -4.11 23.76 -17.21
N LEU A 142 -3.79 24.03 -15.92
CA LEU A 142 -3.19 25.29 -15.50
C LEU A 142 -1.75 25.43 -16.02
N THR A 143 -1.40 26.62 -16.42
CA THR A 143 -0.02 26.99 -16.78
C THR A 143 0.90 27.00 -15.56
N GLN A 144 2.21 26.87 -15.76
CA GLN A 144 3.17 26.90 -14.66
C GLN A 144 3.14 28.23 -13.87
N GLU A 145 2.71 29.30 -14.49
CA GLU A 145 2.56 30.62 -13.85
C GLU A 145 1.34 30.68 -12.94
N GLU A 146 0.23 30.12 -13.38
CA GLU A 146 -1.00 30.00 -12.58
C GLU A 146 -0.79 29.08 -11.39
N ILE A 147 -0.15 27.91 -11.61
CA ILE A 147 0.23 26.99 -10.52
C ILE A 147 1.14 27.67 -9.50
N ALA A 148 2.15 28.42 -9.98
CA ALA A 148 3.07 29.15 -9.10
C ALA A 148 2.32 30.16 -8.21
N ARG A 149 1.36 30.88 -8.80
CA ARG A 149 0.51 31.84 -8.10
C ARG A 149 -0.41 31.15 -7.10
N GLN A 150 -1.06 30.05 -7.49
CA GLN A 150 -2.01 29.32 -6.65
C GLN A 150 -1.33 28.63 -5.45
N LEU A 151 -0.14 28.06 -5.66
CA LEU A 151 0.60 27.39 -4.61
C LEU A 151 1.56 28.29 -3.81
N GLY A 152 1.68 29.56 -4.17
CA GLY A 152 2.57 30.51 -3.51
C GLY A 152 4.06 30.18 -3.64
N ILE A 153 4.48 29.55 -4.76
CA ILE A 153 5.86 29.15 -5.02
C ILE A 153 6.39 29.76 -6.34
N SER A 154 7.70 29.70 -6.55
CA SER A 154 8.29 30.20 -7.79
C SER A 154 7.97 29.27 -8.98
N ARG A 155 7.89 29.84 -10.20
CA ARG A 155 7.77 29.06 -11.44
C ARG A 155 8.88 28.01 -11.60
N THR A 156 10.10 28.34 -11.19
CA THR A 156 11.22 27.40 -11.20
C THR A 156 10.97 26.21 -10.28
N SER A 157 10.36 26.43 -9.11
CA SER A 157 9.93 25.36 -8.20
C SER A 157 8.85 24.50 -8.81
N VAL A 158 7.83 25.09 -9.48
CA VAL A 158 6.79 24.35 -10.20
C VAL A 158 7.41 23.44 -11.25
N ARG A 159 8.32 23.95 -12.09
CA ARG A 159 8.99 23.15 -13.11
C ARG A 159 9.75 21.97 -12.51
N ARG A 160 10.47 22.18 -11.40
CA ARG A 160 11.17 21.10 -10.69
C ARG A 160 10.21 20.05 -10.13
N HIS A 161 9.09 20.47 -9.56
CA HIS A 161 8.07 19.57 -9.03
C HIS A 161 7.36 18.76 -10.13
N LEU A 162 7.06 19.38 -11.26
CA LEU A 162 6.48 18.69 -12.41
C LEU A 162 7.46 17.68 -13.03
N ALA A 163 8.75 18.03 -13.12
CA ALA A 163 9.78 17.11 -13.58
C ALA A 163 9.91 15.88 -12.67
N ALA A 164 9.94 16.07 -11.35
CA ALA A 164 9.99 14.98 -10.39
C ALA A 164 8.74 14.07 -10.45
N ALA A 165 7.57 14.66 -10.70
CA ALA A 165 6.33 13.89 -10.88
C ALA A 165 6.35 13.09 -12.19
N ALA A 166 6.81 13.68 -13.29
CA ALA A 166 6.92 13.01 -14.58
C ALA A 166 7.92 11.85 -14.53
N GLU A 167 9.09 12.05 -13.91
CA GLU A 167 10.09 11.01 -13.70
C GLU A 167 9.51 9.81 -12.94
N ARG A 168 8.77 10.07 -11.87
CA ARG A 168 8.15 9.01 -11.08
C ARG A 168 7.08 8.24 -11.86
N CYS A 169 6.27 8.92 -12.67
CA CYS A 169 5.29 8.25 -13.52
C CYS A 169 5.97 7.40 -14.60
N TYR A 170 7.08 7.88 -15.18
CA TYR A 170 7.80 7.15 -16.23
C TYR A 170 8.46 5.87 -15.73
N PHE A 171 9.05 5.88 -14.52
CA PHE A 171 9.73 4.71 -13.97
C PHE A 171 8.79 3.71 -13.28
N ALA A 172 7.55 4.09 -12.97
CA ALA A 172 6.60 3.19 -12.34
C ALA A 172 5.98 2.16 -13.31
N ASP A 173 6.07 2.39 -14.62
CA ASP A 173 5.62 1.43 -15.66
C ASP A 173 6.64 0.28 -15.89
N GLN A 174 7.76 0.26 -15.15
CA GLN A 174 8.84 -0.73 -15.34
C GLN A 174 8.97 -1.74 -14.18
N ASP A 175 8.15 -1.65 -13.13
CA ASP A 175 8.05 -2.58 -12.01
C ASP A 175 6.72 -3.36 -12.04
#